data_dde28eb7e30a69dd6ced43683c3c1c2c
#
_entry.id   dde28eb7e30a69dd6ced43683c3c1c2c
#
_cell.length_a   1.000
_cell.length_b   1.000
_cell.length_c   1.000
_cell.angle_alpha   90.00
_cell.angle_beta   90.00
_cell.angle_gamma   90.00
#
_symmetry.space_group_name_H-M   'P 1'
#
loop_
_entity.id
_entity.type
_entity.pdbx_description
1 polymer ?
#
loop_
_entity_poly.entity_id
_entity_poly.type
_entity_poly.pdbx_seq_one_letter_code
_entity_poly.pdbx_strand_id
1 'polypeptide(L)'
;MAVLLETGYNATQSGGREDLSNLISNVDAKSTVFSSLAKKGKKPGNVVMGWQMDKYEDAVNTGVFEATDVVTGDYVNPGVNRKLMQNYVQIFRRAFRISNLADQVQEVAGVKSELANGIAKKLVELKRDM
;
A
#
# COMPACT_ATOMS: atom_id res chain seq x y z
N MET A 1 28.94 -4.46 57.27
CA MET A 1 28.26 -5.51 56.52
C MET A 1 27.92 -4.91 55.12
N ALA A 2 28.63 -5.36 54.09
CA ALA A 2 28.37 -4.84 52.74
C ALA A 2 27.14 -5.58 52.19
N VAL A 3 26.12 -4.82 51.78
CA VAL A 3 24.89 -5.34 51.16
C VAL A 3 25.08 -5.26 49.63
N LEU A 4 24.86 -6.36 48.92
CA LEU A 4 24.79 -6.38 47.48
C LEU A 4 23.51 -5.65 47.05
N LEU A 5 23.67 -4.58 46.30
CA LEU A 5 22.57 -3.79 45.76
C LEU A 5 22.46 -4.01 44.24
N GLU A 6 21.34 -4.57 43.80
CA GLU A 6 21.04 -4.76 42.36
C GLU A 6 20.12 -3.69 41.80
N THR A 7 19.79 -2.66 42.60
CA THR A 7 18.88 -1.56 42.15
C THR A 7 19.69 -0.37 41.65
N GLY A 8 19.56 -0.04 40.40
CA GLY A 8 20.11 1.15 39.79
C GLY A 8 21.20 0.90 38.73
N TYR A 9 21.63 1.97 38.08
CA TYR A 9 22.63 1.96 37.00
C TYR A 9 24.02 1.44 37.38
N ASN A 10 24.32 1.28 38.66
CA ASN A 10 25.58 0.85 39.16
C ASN A 10 25.42 -0.47 39.96
N ALA A 11 24.91 -1.52 39.29
CA ALA A 11 24.94 -2.85 39.87
C ALA A 11 26.36 -3.25 40.18
N THR A 12 26.65 -3.53 41.44
CA THR A 12 27.98 -3.96 41.90
C THR A 12 28.29 -5.42 41.54
N GLN A 13 27.36 -6.11 40.90
CA GLN A 13 27.51 -7.51 40.51
C GLN A 13 27.78 -7.60 39.02
N SER A 14 28.94 -8.16 38.66
CA SER A 14 29.24 -8.51 37.27
C SER A 14 28.35 -9.68 36.85
N GLY A 15 27.51 -9.49 35.86
CA GLY A 15 26.62 -10.52 35.31
C GLY A 15 25.11 -10.18 35.35
N GLY A 16 24.75 -9.04 35.94
CA GLY A 16 23.38 -8.50 35.79
C GLY A 16 23.07 -8.23 34.32
N ARG A 17 22.06 -8.88 33.76
CA ARG A 17 21.63 -8.72 32.38
C ARG A 17 20.40 -7.83 32.32
N GLU A 18 20.35 -6.94 31.34
CA GLU A 18 19.17 -6.15 31.07
C GLU A 18 17.97 -7.06 30.75
N ASP A 19 16.85 -6.77 31.39
CA ASP A 19 15.58 -7.45 31.08
C ASP A 19 14.93 -6.77 29.88
N LEU A 20 14.98 -7.43 28.72
CA LEU A 20 14.39 -6.98 27.50
C LEU A 20 12.97 -7.56 27.34
N SER A 21 12.01 -6.69 27.07
CA SER A 21 10.66 -7.12 26.76
C SER A 21 10.65 -8.07 25.55
N ASN A 22 9.94 -9.18 25.67
CA ASN A 22 9.74 -10.16 24.59
C ASN A 22 8.73 -9.68 23.51
N LEU A 23 8.47 -8.37 23.44
CA LEU A 23 7.52 -7.79 22.50
C LEU A 23 8.16 -6.67 21.70
N ILE A 24 8.09 -6.78 20.37
CA ILE A 24 8.41 -5.67 19.46
C ILE A 24 7.11 -4.96 19.08
N SER A 25 6.98 -3.70 19.46
CA SER A 25 5.85 -2.86 19.04
C SER A 25 6.18 -2.15 17.73
N ASN A 26 5.29 -2.25 16.74
CA ASN A 26 5.39 -1.48 15.51
C ASN A 26 4.66 -0.14 15.69
N VAL A 27 5.37 0.96 15.52
CA VAL A 27 4.85 2.32 15.68
C VAL A 27 4.06 2.79 14.46
N ASP A 28 4.34 2.20 13.29
CA ASP A 28 3.69 2.58 12.03
C ASP A 28 2.31 1.97 11.85
N ALA A 29 1.43 2.71 11.16
CA ALA A 29 0.11 2.22 10.77
C ALA A 29 0.23 1.01 9.84
N LYS A 30 -0.40 -0.11 10.24
CA LYS A 30 -0.47 -1.35 9.43
C LYS A 30 -1.55 -1.30 8.34
N SER A 31 -2.45 -0.32 8.39
CA SER A 31 -3.58 -0.24 7.49
C SER A 31 -3.13 0.10 6.06
N THR A 32 -3.48 -0.75 5.12
CA THR A 32 -3.25 -0.58 3.68
C THR A 32 -4.59 -0.39 2.99
N VAL A 33 -5.23 0.77 3.24
CA VAL A 33 -6.61 1.04 2.85
C VAL A 33 -6.78 0.96 1.33
N PHE A 34 -5.90 1.58 0.57
CA PHE A 34 -5.98 1.58 -0.89
C PHE A 34 -5.92 0.17 -1.48
N SER A 35 -4.90 -0.62 -1.11
CA SER A 35 -4.73 -1.98 -1.63
C SER A 35 -5.84 -2.95 -1.19
N SER A 36 -6.53 -2.68 -0.06
CA SER A 36 -7.67 -3.48 0.38
C SER A 36 -8.96 -3.14 -0.35
N LEU A 37 -9.15 -1.87 -0.75
CA LEU A 37 -10.32 -1.41 -1.50
C LEU A 37 -10.17 -1.66 -3.01
N ALA A 38 -8.94 -1.68 -3.53
CA ALA A 38 -8.67 -1.92 -4.94
C ALA A 38 -9.09 -3.34 -5.35
N LYS A 39 -9.99 -3.42 -6.32
CA LYS A 39 -10.41 -4.71 -6.89
C LYS A 39 -9.31 -5.24 -7.81
N LYS A 40 -9.07 -6.55 -7.73
CA LYS A 40 -8.18 -7.24 -8.67
C LYS A 40 -8.86 -7.32 -10.04
N GLY A 41 -8.29 -6.65 -11.03
CA GLY A 41 -8.73 -6.71 -12.41
C GLY A 41 -8.11 -7.87 -13.18
N LYS A 42 -8.37 -7.91 -14.49
CA LYS A 42 -7.74 -8.86 -15.40
C LYS A 42 -6.24 -8.53 -15.53
N LYS A 43 -5.41 -9.57 -15.63
CA LYS A 43 -3.98 -9.41 -15.86
C LYS A 43 -3.73 -8.64 -17.16
N PRO A 44 -2.93 -7.57 -17.16
CA PRO A 44 -2.64 -6.80 -18.36
C PRO A 44 -1.81 -7.64 -19.35
N GLY A 45 -2.12 -7.51 -20.64
CA GLY A 45 -1.37 -8.19 -21.71
C GLY A 45 -0.25 -7.33 -22.28
N ASN A 46 -0.18 -6.03 -21.93
CA ASN A 46 0.82 -5.10 -22.43
C ASN A 46 1.22 -4.10 -21.34
N VAL A 47 2.32 -3.39 -21.57
CA VAL A 47 2.83 -2.34 -20.66
C VAL A 47 1.90 -1.14 -20.57
N VAL A 48 1.20 -0.82 -21.65
CA VAL A 48 0.21 0.26 -21.71
C VAL A 48 -1.17 -0.34 -21.70
N MET A 49 -2.00 0.10 -20.77
CA MET A 49 -3.43 -0.22 -20.69
C MET A 49 -4.23 1.00 -21.10
N GLY A 50 -5.12 0.83 -22.07
CA GLY A 50 -6.03 1.88 -22.51
C GLY A 50 -7.49 1.48 -22.31
N TRP A 51 -8.32 2.47 -21.98
CA TRP A 51 -9.77 2.32 -21.94
C TRP A 51 -10.43 3.57 -22.52
N GLN A 52 -11.61 3.40 -23.08
CA GLN A 52 -12.38 4.51 -23.59
C GLN A 52 -13.32 5.04 -22.50
N MET A 53 -13.38 6.36 -22.40
CA MET A 53 -14.35 7.07 -21.58
C MET A 53 -15.24 7.88 -22.49
N ASP A 54 -16.51 7.92 -22.16
CA ASP A 54 -17.50 8.76 -22.84
C ASP A 54 -18.16 9.66 -21.81
N LYS A 55 -18.52 10.86 -22.20
CA LYS A 55 -19.22 11.83 -21.35
C LYS A 55 -20.57 12.15 -21.97
N TYR A 56 -21.61 12.14 -21.17
CA TYR A 56 -22.90 12.69 -21.57
C TYR A 56 -22.76 14.18 -21.79
N GLU A 57 -23.56 14.69 -22.70
CA GLU A 57 -23.65 16.13 -22.92
C GLU A 57 -24.23 16.83 -21.68
N ASP A 58 -23.84 18.08 -21.50
CA ASP A 58 -24.33 18.86 -20.38
C ASP A 58 -25.84 19.15 -20.60
N ALA A 59 -26.63 19.23 -19.53
CA ALA A 59 -28.05 19.46 -19.60
C ALA A 59 -28.35 20.82 -20.28
N VAL A 60 -29.16 20.77 -21.30
CA VAL A 60 -29.66 21.98 -22.02
C VAL A 60 -30.94 22.44 -21.35
N ASN A 61 -30.98 23.69 -20.93
CA ASN A 61 -32.13 24.28 -20.23
C ASN A 61 -33.07 25.07 -21.18
N THR A 62 -32.93 24.89 -22.51
CA THR A 62 -33.78 25.51 -23.50
C THR A 62 -34.88 24.55 -23.93
N GLY A 63 -36.13 24.90 -23.65
CA GLY A 63 -37.29 24.20 -24.20
C GLY A 63 -37.43 24.44 -25.69
N VAL A 64 -38.05 23.50 -26.38
CA VAL A 64 -38.39 23.60 -27.82
C VAL A 64 -39.87 23.99 -27.94
N PHE A 65 -40.18 24.87 -28.87
CA PHE A 65 -41.60 25.24 -29.15
C PHE A 65 -42.35 24.06 -29.79
N GLU A 66 -43.63 24.00 -29.49
CA GLU A 66 -44.53 23.01 -30.11
C GLU A 66 -44.51 23.11 -31.64
N ALA A 67 -44.50 21.96 -32.30
CA ALA A 67 -44.46 21.85 -33.79
C ALA A 67 -43.14 22.33 -34.44
N THR A 68 -42.04 22.39 -33.71
CA THR A 68 -40.72 22.66 -34.30
C THR A 68 -40.14 21.39 -34.89
N ASP A 69 -39.81 21.39 -36.16
CA ASP A 69 -39.15 20.29 -36.85
C ASP A 69 -37.68 20.21 -36.47
N VAL A 70 -37.14 18.98 -36.38
CA VAL A 70 -35.70 18.73 -36.15
C VAL A 70 -34.93 19.14 -37.39
N VAL A 71 -34.00 20.07 -37.26
CA VAL A 71 -33.16 20.55 -38.37
C VAL A 71 -31.77 19.85 -38.32
N THR A 72 -31.05 19.88 -39.44
CA THR A 72 -29.76 19.19 -39.59
C THR A 72 -28.73 19.59 -38.51
N GLY A 73 -28.83 20.82 -37.98
CA GLY A 73 -27.95 21.31 -36.90
C GLY A 73 -28.21 20.69 -35.52
N ASP A 74 -29.38 20.06 -35.32
CA ASP A 74 -29.74 19.43 -34.04
C ASP A 74 -29.13 18.03 -33.89
N TYR A 75 -28.58 17.46 -34.98
CA TYR A 75 -27.95 16.17 -34.95
C TYR A 75 -26.52 16.28 -34.48
N VAL A 76 -26.25 15.84 -33.28
CA VAL A 76 -24.91 15.79 -32.68
C VAL A 76 -24.31 14.37 -32.83
N ASN A 77 -23.04 14.30 -33.20
CA ASN A 77 -22.36 13.02 -33.24
C ASN A 77 -22.13 12.50 -31.81
N PRO A 78 -22.71 11.35 -31.41
CA PRO A 78 -22.64 10.84 -30.06
C PRO A 78 -21.21 10.45 -29.62
N GLY A 79 -20.24 10.38 -30.53
CA GLY A 79 -18.87 10.05 -30.27
C GLY A 79 -17.92 11.24 -30.02
N VAL A 80 -18.42 12.49 -30.09
CA VAL A 80 -17.57 13.71 -29.96
C VAL A 80 -16.85 13.77 -28.61
N ASN A 81 -17.49 13.34 -27.55
CA ASN A 81 -16.94 13.39 -26.18
C ASN A 81 -16.11 12.16 -25.80
N ARG A 82 -15.96 11.21 -26.72
CA ARG A 82 -15.22 9.97 -26.45
C ARG A 82 -13.72 10.23 -26.40
N LYS A 83 -13.09 9.86 -25.28
CA LYS A 83 -11.65 10.02 -25.05
C LYS A 83 -11.00 8.69 -24.70
N LEU A 84 -9.81 8.48 -25.24
CA LEU A 84 -8.96 7.37 -24.85
C LEU A 84 -8.14 7.77 -23.62
N MET A 85 -8.31 7.05 -22.52
CA MET A 85 -7.47 7.15 -21.34
C MET A 85 -6.45 6.02 -21.34
N GLN A 86 -5.24 6.31 -20.86
CA GLN A 86 -4.14 5.35 -20.83
C GLN A 86 -3.45 5.38 -19.48
N ASN A 87 -2.97 4.23 -19.05
CA ASN A 87 -2.13 4.10 -17.87
C ASN A 87 -1.02 3.06 -18.14
N TYR A 88 0.06 3.15 -17.39
CA TYR A 88 1.22 2.27 -17.51
C TYR A 88 1.25 1.25 -16.38
N VAL A 89 1.68 0.04 -16.71
CA VAL A 89 1.92 -1.01 -15.71
C VAL A 89 3.25 -0.73 -15.03
N GLN A 90 3.25 -0.71 -13.70
CA GLN A 90 4.44 -0.52 -12.88
C GLN A 90 4.79 -1.79 -12.12
N ILE A 91 6.08 -1.98 -11.88
CA ILE A 91 6.60 -3.10 -11.08
C ILE A 91 7.11 -2.52 -9.77
N PHE A 92 6.52 -2.97 -8.67
CA PHE A 92 6.98 -2.62 -7.32
C PHE A 92 7.86 -3.74 -6.77
N ARG A 93 8.99 -3.37 -6.16
CA ARG A 93 9.92 -4.33 -5.55
C ARG A 93 10.47 -3.77 -4.25
N ARG A 94 10.39 -4.58 -3.21
CA ARG A 94 11.10 -4.36 -1.95
C ARG A 94 12.05 -5.52 -1.72
N ALA A 95 13.27 -5.21 -1.31
CA ALA A 95 14.29 -6.21 -1.04
C ALA A 95 14.87 -5.99 0.35
N PHE A 96 15.28 -7.08 0.99
CA PHE A 96 16.07 -7.06 2.24
C PHE A 96 17.02 -8.25 2.23
N ARG A 97 18.02 -8.20 3.08
CA ARG A 97 19.02 -9.24 3.18
C ARG A 97 19.29 -9.53 4.66
N ILE A 98 19.34 -10.80 5.01
CA ILE A 98 19.70 -11.28 6.33
C ILE A 98 20.79 -12.35 6.15
N SER A 99 21.79 -12.38 7.05
CA SER A 99 22.76 -13.46 7.06
C SER A 99 22.19 -14.69 7.78
N ASN A 100 22.54 -15.88 7.32
CA ASN A 100 22.09 -17.11 7.96
C ASN A 100 22.52 -17.21 9.44
N LEU A 101 23.67 -16.63 9.77
CA LEU A 101 24.15 -16.61 11.15
C LEU A 101 23.26 -15.73 12.04
N ALA A 102 22.82 -14.58 11.54
CA ALA A 102 21.93 -13.68 12.27
C ALA A 102 20.55 -14.32 12.53
N ASP A 103 20.01 -15.08 11.58
CA ASP A 103 18.71 -15.76 11.72
C ASP A 103 18.78 -16.94 12.71
N GLN A 104 19.97 -17.59 12.84
CA GLN A 104 20.15 -18.74 13.72
C GLN A 104 20.57 -18.39 15.17
N VAL A 105 21.25 -17.27 15.37
CA VAL A 105 21.87 -16.93 16.67
C VAL A 105 21.00 -16.04 17.53
N GLN A 106 20.06 -15.29 16.97
CA GLN A 106 19.30 -14.29 17.73
C GLN A 106 17.80 -14.57 17.79
N GLU A 107 17.38 -15.17 18.90
CA GLU A 107 16.03 -14.97 19.41
C GLU A 107 16.01 -13.68 20.25
N VAL A 108 15.90 -12.51 19.60
CA VAL A 108 15.80 -11.23 20.31
C VAL A 108 14.34 -10.81 20.38
N ALA A 109 13.88 -10.44 21.56
CA ALA A 109 12.56 -9.87 21.80
C ALA A 109 11.38 -10.71 21.27
N GLY A 110 11.43 -12.02 21.40
CA GLY A 110 10.34 -12.93 21.01
C GLY A 110 10.20 -13.18 19.50
N VAL A 111 11.13 -12.69 18.67
CA VAL A 111 11.17 -12.99 17.24
C VAL A 111 11.95 -14.26 17.00
N LYS A 112 11.25 -15.34 16.63
CA LYS A 112 11.86 -16.65 16.36
C LYS A 112 12.64 -16.70 15.04
N SER A 113 12.29 -15.86 14.06
CA SER A 113 12.97 -15.78 12.76
C SER A 113 12.89 -14.36 12.24
N GLU A 114 14.03 -13.73 12.06
CA GLU A 114 14.16 -12.40 11.47
C GLU A 114 13.80 -12.41 9.99
N LEU A 115 14.00 -13.54 9.31
CA LEU A 115 13.59 -13.70 7.91
C LEU A 115 12.06 -13.58 7.76
N ALA A 116 11.32 -14.31 8.60
CA ALA A 116 9.84 -14.27 8.56
C ALA A 116 9.29 -12.88 8.90
N ASN A 117 9.85 -12.25 9.92
CA ASN A 117 9.49 -10.89 10.33
C ASN A 117 9.81 -9.86 9.22
N GLY A 118 10.97 -9.97 8.58
CA GLY A 118 11.39 -9.15 7.44
C GLY A 118 10.44 -9.29 6.24
N ILE A 119 10.03 -10.51 5.88
CA ILE A 119 9.04 -10.76 4.81
C ILE A 119 7.70 -10.09 5.15
N ALA A 120 7.20 -10.26 6.37
CA ALA A 120 5.94 -9.68 6.79
C ALA A 120 5.96 -8.14 6.70
N LYS A 121 7.03 -7.49 7.17
CA LYS A 121 7.22 -6.05 7.06
C LYS A 121 7.27 -5.58 5.61
N LYS A 122 8.07 -6.25 4.77
CA LYS A 122 8.22 -5.87 3.35
C LYS A 122 6.94 -6.06 2.54
N LEU A 123 6.09 -7.03 2.88
CA LEU A 123 4.77 -7.18 2.26
C LEU A 123 3.83 -6.02 2.59
N VAL A 124 3.84 -5.54 3.84
CA VAL A 124 3.05 -4.36 4.22
C VAL A 124 3.57 -3.11 3.51
N GLU A 125 4.89 -2.91 3.50
CA GLU A 125 5.51 -1.78 2.79
C GLU A 125 5.16 -1.80 1.28
N LEU A 126 5.22 -2.98 0.63
CA LEU A 126 4.88 -3.14 -0.78
C LEU A 126 3.41 -2.78 -1.07
N LYS A 127 2.50 -3.16 -0.18
CA LYS A 127 1.09 -2.78 -0.28
C LYS A 127 0.83 -1.28 -0.06
N ARG A 128 1.72 -0.61 0.65
CA ARG A 128 1.66 0.85 0.84
C ARG A 128 2.23 1.63 -0.34
N ASP A 129 3.13 1.02 -1.12
CA ASP A 129 3.72 1.61 -2.32
C ASP A 129 2.74 1.60 -3.53
N MET A 130 1.68 0.79 -3.47
CA MET A 130 0.61 0.74 -4.48
C MET A 130 -0.36 1.92 -4.33
#